data_2b11c20dc08a888988dc3852a1d2e551
#
_entry.id   2b11c20dc08a888988dc3852a1d2e551
#
_cell.length_a   1.000
_cell.length_b   1.000
_cell.length_c   1.000
_cell.angle_alpha   90.00
_cell.angle_beta   90.00
_cell.angle_gamma   90.00
#
_symmetry.space_group_name_H-M   'P 1'
#
loop_
_entity.id
_entity.type
_entity.pdbx_description
1 polymer ?
#
loop_
_entity_poly.entity_id
_entity_poly.type
_entity_poly.pdbx_seq_one_letter_code
_entity_poly.pdbx_strand_id
1 'polypeptide(L)'
;MQAALRQHLGGVRWALRVSEAALRPRCVGPASPPAPRCWSCGRPLPSAEGLPHFCPGCRALQPPGPRPDLFRLMDCDRSFRLDVQRLQRRFRSLQRALHPDRFGQRPPKEQHYSEQHSSLVNKAYQTLLNPLSRGLYLLELNGVEPAQETDCDADSEFLMEIMEINEKLAESENEEIFEETETLIKVKQEELTKEVTAAFEREKTCFLSQELQGR
;
A
#
# COMPACT_ATOMS: atom_id res chain seq x y z
N MET A 1 14.73 -12.29 -75.21
CA MET A 1 14.24 -11.61 -76.43
C MET A 1 13.92 -10.19 -75.97
N GLN A 2 14.79 -9.33 -76.47
CA GLN A 2 14.55 -8.07 -77.20
C GLN A 2 13.94 -6.98 -76.31
N ALA A 3 14.75 -6.04 -75.88
CA ALA A 3 15.33 -4.91 -76.60
C ALA A 3 14.35 -3.74 -76.70
N ALA A 4 14.70 -2.70 -75.98
CA ALA A 4 15.02 -1.38 -76.47
C ALA A 4 13.85 -0.53 -76.93
N LEU A 5 13.71 0.66 -76.37
CA LEU A 5 13.92 1.91 -77.10
C LEU A 5 14.00 3.12 -76.14
N ARG A 6 15.08 3.85 -76.31
CA ARG A 6 15.37 5.20 -75.83
C ARG A 6 14.49 6.20 -76.57
N GLN A 7 14.16 7.35 -75.95
CA GLN A 7 14.59 8.68 -76.40
C GLN A 7 13.76 9.75 -75.69
N HIS A 8 14.42 10.57 -74.89
CA HIS A 8 14.65 12.03 -75.08
C HIS A 8 13.41 12.95 -75.03
N LEU A 9 13.42 13.82 -74.07
CA LEU A 9 13.35 15.28 -74.08
C LEU A 9 13.09 15.73 -72.63
N GLY A 10 13.93 16.37 -71.91
CA GLY A 10 14.43 17.68 -72.19
C GLY A 10 13.81 18.66 -71.18
N GLY A 11 14.58 18.98 -70.10
CA GLY A 11 14.61 20.26 -69.47
C GLY A 11 13.39 20.74 -68.65
N VAL A 12 13.53 20.87 -67.40
CA VAL A 12 13.58 22.13 -66.63
C VAL A 12 13.68 21.80 -65.14
N ARG A 13 14.87 22.01 -64.56
CA ARG A 13 15.14 21.92 -63.11
C ARG A 13 14.52 23.16 -62.44
N TRP A 14 13.40 22.99 -61.81
CA TRP A 14 12.90 23.93 -60.80
C TRP A 14 13.31 23.36 -59.44
N ALA A 15 14.38 23.94 -58.88
CA ALA A 15 14.77 23.69 -57.50
C ALA A 15 13.82 24.44 -56.57
N LEU A 16 12.77 23.81 -56.18
CA LEU A 16 12.01 24.24 -55.00
C LEU A 16 12.72 23.71 -53.78
N ARG A 17 13.54 24.60 -53.15
CA ARG A 17 13.98 24.39 -51.76
C ARG A 17 12.75 24.41 -50.89
N VAL A 18 12.16 23.25 -50.66
CA VAL A 18 11.23 23.06 -49.54
C VAL A 18 12.09 23.01 -48.29
N SER A 19 12.06 24.11 -47.54
CA SER A 19 12.62 24.17 -46.21
C SER A 19 11.88 23.13 -45.38
N GLU A 20 12.50 21.99 -45.12
CA GLU A 20 12.09 21.03 -44.11
C GLU A 20 12.28 21.62 -42.72
N ALA A 21 11.45 22.60 -42.38
CA ALA A 21 11.17 22.90 -40.98
C ALA A 21 10.29 21.75 -40.48
N ALA A 22 10.97 20.65 -40.09
CA ALA A 22 10.36 19.50 -39.48
C ALA A 22 9.46 19.95 -38.33
N LEU A 23 8.17 19.93 -38.57
CA LEU A 23 7.16 19.83 -37.53
C LEU A 23 7.36 18.48 -36.82
N ARG A 24 8.29 18.46 -35.88
CA ARG A 24 8.37 17.37 -34.91
C ARG A 24 7.06 17.41 -34.10
N PRO A 25 6.21 16.37 -34.16
CA PRO A 25 5.11 16.30 -33.26
C PRO A 25 5.68 16.31 -31.84
N ARG A 26 5.41 17.38 -31.11
CA ARG A 26 5.67 17.45 -29.68
C ARG A 26 4.82 16.36 -29.06
N CYS A 27 5.41 15.22 -28.70
CA CYS A 27 4.75 14.24 -27.86
C CYS A 27 4.41 14.95 -26.55
N VAL A 28 3.18 15.42 -26.45
CA VAL A 28 2.58 15.86 -25.20
C VAL A 28 2.36 14.56 -24.43
N GLY A 29 3.35 14.19 -23.63
CA GLY A 29 3.17 13.12 -22.64
C GLY A 29 1.94 13.44 -21.79
N PRO A 30 1.25 12.44 -21.25
CA PRO A 30 0.09 12.67 -20.40
C PRO A 30 0.47 13.68 -19.32
N ALA A 31 -0.22 14.82 -19.30
CA ALA A 31 0.03 15.87 -18.34
C ALA A 31 -0.06 15.29 -16.93
N SER A 32 1.01 15.33 -16.18
CA SER A 32 0.99 14.92 -14.77
C SER A 32 -0.18 15.61 -14.08
N PRO A 33 -0.95 14.89 -13.27
CA PRO A 33 -2.09 15.49 -12.58
C PRO A 33 -1.61 16.73 -11.79
N PRO A 34 -2.38 17.81 -11.78
CA PRO A 34 -1.98 19.05 -11.12
C PRO A 34 -1.71 18.77 -9.63
N ALA A 35 -0.63 19.35 -9.12
CA ALA A 35 -0.25 19.18 -7.73
C ALA A 35 -1.42 19.54 -6.79
N PRO A 36 -1.72 18.71 -5.78
CA PRO A 36 -2.79 18.96 -4.84
C PRO A 36 -2.59 20.32 -4.16
N ARG A 37 -3.68 21.05 -3.94
CA ARG A 37 -3.66 22.37 -3.31
C ARG A 37 -4.37 22.35 -1.97
N CYS A 38 -3.86 23.15 -1.05
CA CYS A 38 -4.51 23.36 0.24
C CYS A 38 -5.92 23.92 0.05
N TRP A 39 -6.92 23.28 0.64
CA TRP A 39 -8.32 23.70 0.54
C TRP A 39 -8.59 25.07 1.21
N SER A 40 -7.73 25.48 2.15
CA SER A 40 -7.90 26.71 2.92
C SER A 40 -7.17 27.92 2.28
N CYS A 41 -5.87 27.78 1.94
CA CYS A 41 -5.06 28.88 1.44
C CYS A 41 -4.64 28.78 -0.03
N GLY A 42 -5.01 27.70 -0.74
CA GLY A 42 -4.70 27.49 -2.15
C GLY A 42 -3.24 27.13 -2.45
N ARG A 43 -2.34 27.14 -1.45
CA ARG A 43 -0.91 26.81 -1.65
C ARG A 43 -0.77 25.38 -2.17
N PRO A 44 0.13 25.12 -3.14
CA PRO A 44 0.44 23.77 -3.58
C PRO A 44 1.02 22.96 -2.42
N LEU A 45 0.56 21.71 -2.30
CA LEU A 45 1.01 20.77 -1.29
C LEU A 45 2.09 19.85 -1.88
N PRO A 46 3.10 19.44 -1.11
CA PRO A 46 4.09 18.48 -1.56
C PRO A 46 3.40 17.13 -1.85
N SER A 47 3.60 16.60 -3.05
CA SER A 47 2.98 15.35 -3.51
C SER A 47 3.93 14.16 -3.49
N ALA A 48 5.24 14.38 -3.34
CA ALA A 48 6.26 13.35 -3.54
C ALA A 48 6.20 12.20 -2.54
N GLU A 49 5.63 12.42 -1.34
CA GLU A 49 5.63 11.41 -0.26
C GLU A 49 4.25 11.21 0.41
N GLY A 50 3.18 11.59 -0.27
CA GLY A 50 1.84 11.63 0.28
C GLY A 50 1.44 13.01 0.78
N LEU A 51 0.13 13.23 0.97
CA LEU A 51 -0.38 14.51 1.46
C LEU A 51 0.02 14.71 2.92
N PRO A 52 0.61 15.86 3.29
CA PRO A 52 0.87 16.17 4.68
C PRO A 52 -0.46 16.33 5.43
N HIS A 53 -0.54 15.89 6.68
CA HIS A 53 -1.74 16.09 7.48
C HIS A 53 -2.10 17.56 7.61
N PHE A 54 -1.10 18.45 7.72
CA PHE A 54 -1.28 19.88 7.87
C PHE A 54 -0.62 20.65 6.72
N CYS A 55 -1.29 21.70 6.26
CA CYS A 55 -0.70 22.59 5.28
C CYS A 55 0.56 23.28 5.85
N PRO A 56 1.71 23.26 5.15
CA PRO A 56 2.93 23.91 5.63
C PRO A 56 2.80 25.44 5.72
N GLY A 57 1.84 26.02 5.02
CA GLY A 57 1.63 27.47 5.00
C GLY A 57 0.67 27.99 6.04
N CYS A 58 -0.55 27.48 6.08
CA CYS A 58 -1.61 27.98 6.98
C CYS A 58 -1.93 27.02 8.15
N ARG A 59 -1.30 25.86 8.21
CA ARG A 59 -1.51 24.81 9.20
C ARG A 59 -2.93 24.23 9.26
N ALA A 60 -3.78 24.49 8.27
CA ALA A 60 -5.08 23.87 8.17
C ALA A 60 -4.93 22.37 7.95
N LEU A 61 -5.75 21.55 8.62
CA LEU A 61 -5.79 20.11 8.46
C LEU A 61 -6.27 19.79 7.05
N GLN A 62 -5.55 18.92 6.35
CA GLN A 62 -5.87 18.49 4.99
C GLN A 62 -6.68 17.19 5.02
N PRO A 63 -7.49 16.90 3.99
CA PRO A 63 -8.18 15.62 3.90
C PRO A 63 -7.16 14.46 3.81
N PRO A 64 -7.49 13.27 4.31
CA PRO A 64 -6.69 12.08 4.04
C PRO A 64 -6.64 11.80 2.53
N GLY A 65 -5.53 11.22 2.07
CA GLY A 65 -5.43 10.78 0.67
C GLY A 65 -6.48 9.71 0.32
N PRO A 66 -6.82 9.54 -0.96
CA PRO A 66 -7.89 8.62 -1.38
C PRO A 66 -7.56 7.14 -1.11
N ARG A 67 -6.30 6.77 -1.12
CA ARG A 67 -5.82 5.42 -0.82
C ARG A 67 -4.51 5.52 -0.02
N PRO A 68 -4.59 5.82 1.28
CA PRO A 68 -3.40 5.94 2.10
C PRO A 68 -2.81 4.56 2.34
N ASP A 69 -1.50 4.43 2.14
CA ASP A 69 -0.75 3.27 2.55
C ASP A 69 -0.63 3.25 4.08
N LEU A 70 -1.13 2.18 4.70
CA LEU A 70 -1.19 2.06 6.16
C LEU A 70 0.21 1.94 6.78
N PHE A 71 1.16 1.26 6.13
CA PHE A 71 2.54 1.18 6.59
C PHE A 71 3.19 2.56 6.61
N ARG A 72 2.99 3.32 5.52
CA ARG A 72 3.51 4.67 5.39
C ARG A 72 2.90 5.65 6.39
N LEU A 73 1.59 5.55 6.64
CA LEU A 73 0.90 6.33 7.65
C LEU A 73 1.50 6.10 9.05
N MET A 74 1.80 4.84 9.36
CA MET A 74 2.37 4.42 10.63
C MET A 74 3.90 4.53 10.70
N ASP A 75 4.54 5.05 9.65
CA ASP A 75 6.01 5.18 9.57
C ASP A 75 6.71 3.83 9.80
N CYS A 76 6.20 2.79 9.16
CA CYS A 76 6.71 1.43 9.19
C CYS A 76 7.10 0.97 7.80
N ASP A 77 8.07 0.08 7.71
CA ASP A 77 8.43 -0.57 6.46
C ASP A 77 7.33 -1.54 6.02
N ARG A 78 7.12 -1.69 4.71
CA ARG A 78 6.24 -2.70 4.16
C ARG A 78 6.87 -4.08 4.37
N SER A 79 6.62 -4.67 5.52
CA SER A 79 7.16 -5.95 5.92
C SER A 79 6.18 -6.68 6.83
N PHE A 80 6.17 -8.00 6.77
CA PHE A 80 5.40 -8.80 7.71
C PHE A 80 5.99 -8.71 9.12
N ARG A 81 7.33 -8.66 9.25
CA ARG A 81 8.00 -8.41 10.52
C ARG A 81 7.87 -6.94 10.91
N LEU A 82 7.24 -6.68 12.05
CA LEU A 82 6.90 -5.33 12.51
C LEU A 82 7.39 -5.09 13.94
N ASP A 83 7.98 -3.91 14.19
CA ASP A 83 8.23 -3.43 15.55
C ASP A 83 6.93 -2.86 16.16
N VAL A 84 6.30 -3.67 17.01
CA VAL A 84 5.03 -3.31 17.68
C VAL A 84 5.21 -2.06 18.56
N GLN A 85 6.35 -1.87 19.19
CA GLN A 85 6.59 -0.71 20.06
C GLN A 85 6.69 0.57 19.22
N ARG A 86 7.35 0.52 18.04
CA ARG A 86 7.40 1.63 17.09
C ARG A 86 5.99 1.97 16.59
N LEU A 87 5.21 0.97 16.20
CA LEU A 87 3.83 1.12 15.80
C LEU A 87 2.98 1.82 16.86
N GLN A 88 3.06 1.37 18.11
CA GLN A 88 2.33 1.98 19.24
C GLN A 88 2.75 3.42 19.50
N ARG A 89 4.04 3.72 19.46
CA ARG A 89 4.54 5.11 19.63
C ARG A 89 3.97 6.02 18.53
N ARG A 90 4.00 5.55 17.28
CA ARG A 90 3.46 6.31 16.15
C ARG A 90 1.96 6.52 16.27
N PHE A 91 1.21 5.46 16.60
CA PHE A 91 -0.23 5.54 16.85
C PHE A 91 -0.58 6.61 17.88
N ARG A 92 0.07 6.59 19.06
CA ARG A 92 -0.16 7.59 20.11
C ARG A 92 0.16 9.01 19.64
N SER A 93 1.22 9.17 18.87
CA SER A 93 1.61 10.46 18.30
C SER A 93 0.54 11.01 17.34
N LEU A 94 0.05 10.16 16.42
CA LEU A 94 -1.00 10.53 15.48
C LEU A 94 -2.33 10.82 16.19
N GLN A 95 -2.71 10.02 17.16
CA GLN A 95 -3.92 10.26 17.97
C GLN A 95 -3.84 11.61 18.69
N ARG A 96 -2.71 11.94 19.31
CA ARG A 96 -2.54 13.26 19.94
C ARG A 96 -2.65 14.42 18.94
N ALA A 97 -2.17 14.25 17.70
CA ALA A 97 -2.17 15.30 16.70
C ALA A 97 -3.53 15.48 16.00
N LEU A 98 -4.26 14.39 15.79
CA LEU A 98 -5.42 14.32 14.89
C LEU A 98 -6.75 14.01 15.61
N HIS A 99 -6.76 13.87 16.95
CA HIS A 99 -7.96 13.54 17.72
C HIS A 99 -9.05 14.61 17.55
N PRO A 100 -10.31 14.23 17.30
CA PRO A 100 -11.43 15.15 17.07
C PRO A 100 -11.60 16.22 18.16
N ASP A 101 -11.37 15.88 19.43
CA ASP A 101 -11.49 16.82 20.56
C ASP A 101 -10.61 18.07 20.40
N ARG A 102 -9.50 17.95 19.67
CA ARG A 102 -8.61 19.09 19.41
C ARG A 102 -9.14 20.05 18.36
N PHE A 103 -10.13 19.60 17.60
CA PHE A 103 -10.71 20.35 16.51
C PHE A 103 -12.11 20.89 16.80
N GLY A 104 -12.63 20.69 18.02
CA GLY A 104 -13.97 21.14 18.41
C GLY A 104 -14.22 22.66 18.22
N GLN A 105 -13.16 23.46 18.29
CA GLN A 105 -13.22 24.92 18.06
C GLN A 105 -12.71 25.33 16.66
N ARG A 106 -12.43 24.35 15.78
CA ARG A 106 -11.95 24.59 14.43
C ARG A 106 -13.10 24.63 13.42
N PRO A 107 -12.88 25.14 12.19
CA PRO A 107 -13.90 25.11 11.14
C PRO A 107 -14.47 23.71 10.93
N PRO A 108 -15.78 23.57 10.57
CA PRO A 108 -16.43 22.27 10.38
C PRO A 108 -15.69 21.32 9.43
N LYS A 109 -15.02 21.86 8.41
CA LYS A 109 -14.18 21.08 7.51
C LYS A 109 -13.00 20.40 8.22
N GLU A 110 -12.34 21.10 9.12
CA GLU A 110 -11.22 20.51 9.89
C GLU A 110 -11.73 19.48 10.90
N GLN A 111 -12.90 19.68 11.49
CA GLN A 111 -13.53 18.70 12.36
C GLN A 111 -13.80 17.40 11.59
N HIS A 112 -14.45 17.50 10.44
CA HIS A 112 -14.72 16.35 9.59
C HIS A 112 -13.43 15.61 9.14
N TYR A 113 -12.40 16.35 8.73
CA TYR A 113 -11.11 15.72 8.36
C TYR A 113 -10.41 15.07 9.56
N SER A 114 -10.54 15.62 10.74
CA SER A 114 -10.03 15.05 11.98
C SER A 114 -10.69 13.69 12.28
N GLU A 115 -12.01 13.57 12.14
CA GLU A 115 -12.74 12.32 12.28
C GLU A 115 -12.27 11.27 11.26
N GLN A 116 -12.11 11.66 9.99
CA GLN A 116 -11.60 10.78 8.94
C GLN A 116 -10.19 10.29 9.25
N HIS A 117 -9.28 11.19 9.66
CA HIS A 117 -7.92 10.82 10.04
C HIS A 117 -7.88 9.92 11.26
N SER A 118 -8.69 10.21 12.29
CA SER A 118 -8.76 9.37 13.49
C SER A 118 -9.23 7.96 13.19
N SER A 119 -10.28 7.82 12.37
CA SER A 119 -10.78 6.53 11.90
C SER A 119 -9.72 5.77 11.10
N LEU A 120 -9.03 6.47 10.17
CA LEU A 120 -7.97 5.88 9.37
C LEU A 120 -6.78 5.41 10.22
N VAL A 121 -6.36 6.21 11.20
CA VAL A 121 -5.27 5.88 12.13
C VAL A 121 -5.63 4.65 12.96
N ASN A 122 -6.87 4.55 13.46
CA ASN A 122 -7.36 3.38 14.18
C ASN A 122 -7.36 2.14 13.30
N LYS A 123 -7.91 2.24 12.07
CA LYS A 123 -7.89 1.14 11.09
C LYS A 123 -6.46 0.67 10.82
N ALA A 124 -5.54 1.61 10.53
CA ALA A 124 -4.15 1.28 10.24
C ALA A 124 -3.47 0.57 11.41
N TYR A 125 -3.69 1.04 12.63
CA TYR A 125 -3.13 0.42 13.82
C TYR A 125 -3.65 -1.01 14.01
N GLN A 126 -4.96 -1.24 13.92
CA GLN A 126 -5.56 -2.56 14.09
C GLN A 126 -5.12 -3.53 13.00
N THR A 127 -5.12 -3.08 11.72
CA THR A 127 -4.69 -3.91 10.59
C THR A 127 -3.23 -4.32 10.71
N LEU A 128 -2.35 -3.39 11.11
CA LEU A 128 -0.92 -3.69 11.20
C LEU A 128 -0.54 -4.42 12.50
N LEU A 129 -1.29 -4.24 13.58
CA LEU A 129 -1.03 -4.94 14.84
C LEU A 129 -1.32 -6.43 14.73
N ASN A 130 -2.43 -6.81 14.10
CA ASN A 130 -2.83 -8.20 13.93
C ASN A 130 -2.02 -8.85 12.79
N PRO A 131 -1.29 -9.97 13.04
CA PRO A 131 -0.48 -10.63 12.01
C PRO A 131 -1.26 -11.09 10.79
N LEU A 132 -2.48 -11.66 10.97
CA LEU A 132 -3.32 -12.11 9.85
C LEU A 132 -3.74 -10.93 8.98
N SER A 133 -4.34 -9.90 9.56
CA SER A 133 -4.79 -8.72 8.82
C SER A 133 -3.63 -8.01 8.12
N ARG A 134 -2.45 -7.97 8.75
CA ARG A 134 -1.22 -7.43 8.17
C ARG A 134 -0.76 -8.24 6.96
N GLY A 135 -0.78 -9.58 7.05
CA GLY A 135 -0.44 -10.46 5.95
C GLY A 135 -1.38 -10.28 4.76
N LEU A 136 -2.69 -10.31 4.99
CA LEU A 136 -3.70 -10.07 3.95
C LEU A 136 -3.52 -8.68 3.29
N TYR A 137 -3.24 -7.65 4.08
CA TYR A 137 -2.99 -6.31 3.54
C TYR A 137 -1.70 -6.24 2.71
N LEU A 138 -0.65 -6.98 3.07
CA LEU A 138 0.56 -7.10 2.25
C LEU A 138 0.28 -7.80 0.91
N LEU A 139 -0.53 -8.87 0.90
CA LEU A 139 -0.97 -9.52 -0.34
C LEU A 139 -1.76 -8.56 -1.22
N GLU A 140 -2.72 -7.82 -0.65
CA GLU A 140 -3.48 -6.78 -1.36
C GLU A 140 -2.56 -5.73 -2.00
N LEU A 141 -1.56 -5.23 -1.26
CA LEU A 141 -0.60 -4.25 -1.78
C LEU A 141 0.26 -4.78 -2.94
N ASN A 142 0.49 -6.09 -2.99
CA ASN A 142 1.21 -6.77 -4.07
C ASN A 142 0.28 -7.23 -5.20
N GLY A 143 -1.03 -6.95 -5.12
CA GLY A 143 -2.01 -7.35 -6.13
C GLY A 143 -2.32 -8.84 -6.13
N VAL A 144 -2.03 -9.55 -5.04
CA VAL A 144 -2.35 -10.96 -4.84
C VAL A 144 -3.69 -11.04 -4.11
N GLU A 145 -4.67 -11.67 -4.74
CA GLU A 145 -5.94 -11.98 -4.08
C GLU A 145 -5.72 -13.16 -3.11
N PRO A 146 -6.11 -13.02 -1.83
CA PRO A 146 -6.04 -14.14 -0.91
C PRO A 146 -6.98 -15.25 -1.39
N ALA A 147 -6.57 -16.50 -1.21
CA ALA A 147 -7.40 -17.67 -1.50
C ALA A 147 -8.74 -17.53 -0.78
N GLN A 148 -9.83 -17.89 -1.47
CA GLN A 148 -11.15 -17.89 -0.85
C GLN A 148 -11.21 -19.07 0.14
N GLU A 149 -12.03 -18.93 1.20
CA GLU A 149 -12.19 -19.95 2.25
C GLU A 149 -12.56 -21.35 1.71
N THR A 150 -13.10 -21.43 0.49
CA THR A 150 -13.46 -22.67 -0.19
C THR A 150 -12.30 -23.40 -0.84
N ASP A 151 -11.14 -22.75 -1.04
CA ASP A 151 -9.96 -23.32 -1.72
C ASP A 151 -8.92 -23.87 -0.73
N CYS A 152 -9.24 -23.95 0.55
CA CYS A 152 -8.32 -24.42 1.57
C CYS A 152 -8.29 -25.94 1.61
N ASP A 153 -7.29 -26.56 0.98
CA ASP A 153 -6.75 -27.84 1.41
C ASP A 153 -6.02 -27.60 2.75
N ALA A 154 -6.80 -27.38 3.81
CA ALA A 154 -6.23 -27.25 5.14
C ALA A 154 -5.57 -28.59 5.51
N ASP A 155 -4.35 -28.53 6.01
CA ASP A 155 -3.62 -29.71 6.46
C ASP A 155 -4.47 -30.47 7.47
N SER A 156 -4.74 -31.74 7.17
CA SER A 156 -5.60 -32.59 8.02
C SER A 156 -5.02 -32.77 9.42
N GLU A 157 -3.70 -32.74 9.57
CA GLU A 157 -3.02 -32.83 10.86
C GLU A 157 -3.29 -31.55 11.69
N PHE A 158 -3.20 -30.39 11.07
CA PHE A 158 -3.53 -29.13 11.73
C PHE A 158 -5.01 -29.05 12.14
N LEU A 159 -5.94 -29.55 11.30
CA LEU A 159 -7.35 -29.58 11.64
C LEU A 159 -7.62 -30.53 12.84
N MET A 160 -6.94 -31.68 12.91
CA MET A 160 -7.06 -32.59 14.06
C MET A 160 -6.54 -31.94 15.34
N GLU A 161 -5.39 -31.24 15.30
CA GLU A 161 -4.88 -30.49 16.45
C GLU A 161 -5.89 -29.46 16.98
N ILE A 162 -6.52 -28.70 16.07
CA ILE A 162 -7.54 -27.71 16.44
C ILE A 162 -8.81 -28.38 17.04
N MET A 163 -9.21 -29.52 16.50
CA MET A 163 -10.34 -30.29 17.06
C MET A 163 -10.04 -30.79 18.48
N GLU A 164 -8.85 -31.35 18.72
CA GLU A 164 -8.43 -31.80 20.05
C GLU A 164 -8.40 -30.66 21.07
N ILE A 165 -7.94 -29.46 20.65
CA ILE A 165 -7.94 -28.27 21.50
C ILE A 165 -9.39 -27.88 21.85
N ASN A 166 -10.29 -27.88 20.87
CA ASN A 166 -11.70 -27.55 21.09
C ASN A 166 -12.41 -28.55 21.99
N GLU A 167 -12.12 -29.85 21.84
CA GLU A 167 -12.67 -30.89 22.70
C GLU A 167 -12.21 -30.72 24.17
N LYS A 168 -10.90 -30.49 24.38
CA LYS A 168 -10.36 -30.22 25.72
C LYS A 168 -11.02 -29.02 26.39
N LEU A 169 -11.27 -27.96 25.62
CA LEU A 169 -11.94 -26.75 26.13
C LEU A 169 -13.41 -26.98 26.42
N ALA A 170 -14.10 -27.80 25.61
CA ALA A 170 -15.52 -28.08 25.78
C ALA A 170 -15.80 -29.04 26.98
N GLU A 171 -14.88 -29.95 27.29
CA GLU A 171 -15.02 -30.93 28.36
C GLU A 171 -14.58 -30.43 29.73
N SER A 172 -13.90 -29.30 29.79
CA SER A 172 -13.25 -28.81 30.99
C SER A 172 -13.85 -27.50 31.50
N GLU A 173 -14.23 -27.46 32.76
CA GLU A 173 -14.50 -26.23 33.54
C GLU A 173 -13.28 -25.84 34.41
N ASN A 174 -12.12 -26.49 34.21
CA ASN A 174 -10.93 -26.28 35.03
C ASN A 174 -10.06 -25.13 34.49
N GLU A 175 -9.78 -24.14 35.32
CA GLU A 175 -8.94 -22.97 34.99
C GLU A 175 -7.52 -23.34 34.57
N GLU A 176 -6.95 -24.41 35.12
CA GLU A 176 -5.63 -24.93 34.78
C GLU A 176 -5.55 -25.38 33.31
N ILE A 177 -6.60 -26.04 32.79
CA ILE A 177 -6.67 -26.47 31.39
C ILE A 177 -6.82 -25.27 30.44
N PHE A 178 -7.50 -24.21 30.85
CA PHE A 178 -7.56 -22.96 30.08
C PHE A 178 -6.18 -22.30 29.97
N GLU A 179 -5.40 -22.23 31.05
CA GLU A 179 -4.04 -21.66 31.03
C GLU A 179 -3.07 -22.47 30.16
N GLU A 180 -3.12 -23.82 30.28
CA GLU A 180 -2.32 -24.71 29.43
C GLU A 180 -2.68 -24.54 27.95
N THR A 181 -3.96 -24.51 27.64
CA THR A 181 -4.46 -24.36 26.26
C THR A 181 -4.11 -22.98 25.69
N GLU A 182 -4.24 -21.92 26.48
CA GLU A 182 -3.82 -20.58 26.09
C GLU A 182 -2.32 -20.53 25.76
N THR A 183 -1.51 -21.20 26.57
CA THR A 183 -0.06 -21.30 26.36
C THR A 183 0.25 -22.04 25.06
N LEU A 184 -0.41 -23.17 24.80
CA LEU A 184 -0.26 -23.96 23.58
C LEU A 184 -0.62 -23.14 22.34
N ILE A 185 -1.76 -22.44 22.36
CA ILE A 185 -2.21 -21.58 21.25
C ILE A 185 -1.19 -20.46 21.00
N LYS A 186 -0.64 -19.85 22.05
CA LYS A 186 0.39 -18.79 21.89
C LYS A 186 1.65 -19.33 21.22
N VAL A 187 2.13 -20.49 21.62
CA VAL A 187 3.30 -21.14 21.00
C VAL A 187 3.04 -21.41 19.52
N LYS A 188 1.88 -22.01 19.20
CA LYS A 188 1.52 -22.31 17.81
C LYS A 188 1.37 -21.04 16.95
N GLN A 189 0.79 -19.97 17.49
CA GLN A 189 0.71 -18.67 16.82
C GLN A 189 2.09 -18.08 16.54
N GLU A 190 3.05 -18.22 17.46
CA GLU A 190 4.41 -17.76 17.25
C GLU A 190 5.13 -18.56 16.16
N GLU A 191 4.95 -19.88 16.13
CA GLU A 191 5.51 -20.76 15.09
C GLU A 191 4.96 -20.38 13.70
N LEU A 192 3.64 -20.32 13.53
CA LEU A 192 3.00 -19.90 12.29
C LEU A 192 3.43 -18.50 11.87
N THR A 193 3.57 -17.58 12.82
CA THR A 193 4.04 -16.22 12.54
C THR A 193 5.47 -16.22 12.00
N LYS A 194 6.35 -17.09 12.51
CA LYS A 194 7.73 -17.25 12.01
C LYS A 194 7.75 -17.82 10.60
N GLU A 195 6.94 -18.84 10.34
CA GLU A 195 6.83 -19.46 9.01
C GLU A 195 6.33 -18.47 7.95
N VAL A 196 5.26 -17.74 8.26
CA VAL A 196 4.71 -16.70 7.38
C VAL A 196 5.73 -15.59 7.16
N THR A 197 6.45 -15.16 8.21
CA THR A 197 7.52 -14.18 8.08
C THR A 197 8.60 -14.66 7.10
N ALA A 198 9.04 -15.90 7.24
CA ALA A 198 10.06 -16.48 6.37
C ALA A 198 9.58 -16.62 4.91
N ALA A 199 8.29 -16.90 4.71
CA ALA A 199 7.68 -16.95 3.38
C ALA A 199 7.71 -15.57 2.70
N PHE A 200 7.26 -14.52 3.37
CA PHE A 200 7.30 -13.15 2.84
C PHE A 200 8.72 -12.65 2.57
N GLU A 201 9.69 -13.00 3.40
CA GLU A 201 11.10 -12.63 3.18
C GLU A 201 11.70 -13.33 1.96
N ARG A 202 11.35 -14.60 1.71
CA ARG A 202 11.78 -15.35 0.51
C ARG A 202 11.23 -14.73 -0.77
N GLU A 203 9.96 -14.39 -0.79
CA GLU A 203 9.34 -13.74 -1.96
C GLU A 203 9.97 -12.39 -2.25
N LYS A 204 10.19 -11.57 -1.23
CA LYS A 204 10.85 -10.27 -1.39
C LYS A 204 12.24 -10.39 -2.02
N THR A 205 12.99 -11.41 -1.64
CA THR A 205 14.32 -11.69 -2.19
C THR A 205 14.24 -12.13 -3.66
N CYS A 206 13.22 -12.91 -4.03
CA CYS A 206 12.98 -13.35 -5.39
C CYS A 206 12.64 -12.17 -6.31
N PHE A 207 11.76 -11.25 -5.89
CA PHE A 207 11.41 -10.05 -6.64
C PHE A 207 12.62 -9.14 -6.89
N LEU A 208 13.43 -8.89 -5.86
CA LEU A 208 14.63 -8.06 -5.98
C LEU A 208 15.66 -8.68 -6.93
N SER A 209 15.76 -10.01 -6.98
CA SER A 209 16.66 -10.73 -7.89
C SER A 209 16.21 -10.61 -9.34
N GLN A 210 14.90 -10.60 -9.60
CA GLN A 210 14.34 -10.43 -10.95
C GLN A 210 14.51 -9.00 -11.49
N GLU A 211 14.37 -7.98 -10.64
CA GLU A 211 14.62 -6.59 -11.05
C GLU A 211 16.10 -6.32 -11.38
N LEU A 212 17.02 -7.01 -10.73
CA LEU A 212 18.47 -6.90 -11.00
C LEU A 212 18.90 -7.65 -12.27
N GLN A 213 18.18 -8.70 -12.69
CA GLN A 213 18.46 -9.46 -13.92
C GLN A 213 17.78 -8.86 -15.16
N GLY A 214 16.80 -7.97 -14.99
CA GLY A 214 16.09 -7.29 -16.08
C GLY A 214 16.70 -5.96 -16.52
N ARG A 215 17.84 -5.57 -15.99
CA ARG A 215 18.65 -4.41 -16.39
C ARG A 215 19.97 -4.88 -17.01
#